data_e03af3c0c1ebf9cfd17a6173c6757abe
#
_entry.id   e03af3c0c1ebf9cfd17a6173c6757abe
#
_cell.length_a   1.000
_cell.length_b   1.000
_cell.length_c   1.000
_cell.angle_alpha   90.00
_cell.angle_beta   90.00
_cell.angle_gamma   90.00
#
_symmetry.space_group_name_H-M   'P 1'
#
loop_
_entity.id
_entity.type
_entity.pdbx_description
1 polymer ?
#
loop_
_entity_poly.entity_id
_entity_poly.type
_entity_poly.pdbx_seq_one_letter_code
_entity_poly.pdbx_strand_id
1 'polypeptide(L)'
;MTLRLGFLTHVTSGRTPAESLHIALDLFQAADELGYDTGWVAQHRFGDPDGSLPTPLTFLAAAAATTSRINLGTAVVVLPTDDPIALAEQVYVVDQISGGRVELGVGTGGHVETFAAVGADISHKQTAFTEKLSTLTSVLRGDPINATTARLHSSAAAITGRIWESTTSTAGAQRTGRNGNGLLLARSVYFSDTATDEHQLPVVTQYRDALTDAAPRIGVSRTVYPAADRRTSTADLADGLNRYVAQMVREGHFPANRSTEDYFCRSLVHHGHPDEVVESLVADLIVPHATELICQTAPGTVHPDKVLAALELTAVAVAPQLQQRLVDKRPAVTP
;
A
#
# COMPACT_ATOMS: atom_id res chain seq x y z
N MET A 1 -21.19 -2.48 -3.09
CA MET A 1 -19.93 -1.76 -3.47
C MET A 1 -19.02 -2.74 -4.19
N THR A 2 -18.49 -2.41 -5.36
CA THR A 2 -17.52 -3.24 -6.08
C THR A 2 -16.17 -3.16 -5.37
N LEU A 3 -15.45 -4.28 -5.21
CA LEU A 3 -14.08 -4.29 -4.68
C LEU A 3 -13.16 -3.72 -5.76
N ARG A 4 -12.41 -2.67 -5.44
CA ARG A 4 -11.35 -2.14 -6.32
C ARG A 4 -10.14 -3.08 -6.28
N LEU A 5 -9.44 -3.16 -7.39
CA LEU A 5 -8.23 -3.95 -7.53
C LEU A 5 -7.03 -3.01 -7.68
N GLY A 6 -6.14 -3.04 -6.70
CA GLY A 6 -4.86 -2.33 -6.74
C GLY A 6 -3.68 -3.29 -6.83
N PHE A 7 -2.53 -2.81 -7.27
CA PHE A 7 -1.26 -3.51 -7.07
C PHE A 7 -0.24 -2.59 -6.37
N LEU A 8 0.76 -3.18 -5.73
CA LEU A 8 1.84 -2.44 -5.08
C LEU A 8 3.19 -3.01 -5.46
N THR A 9 4.13 -2.13 -5.82
CA THR A 9 5.54 -2.47 -6.05
C THR A 9 6.49 -1.72 -5.13
N HIS A 10 7.53 -2.41 -4.65
CA HIS A 10 8.66 -1.85 -3.89
C HIS A 10 9.83 -1.40 -4.78
N VAL A 11 9.67 -1.56 -6.10
CA VAL A 11 10.71 -1.19 -7.09
C VAL A 11 12.03 -1.95 -6.85
N THR A 12 11.95 -3.29 -6.75
CA THR A 12 13.09 -4.16 -6.42
C THR A 12 13.42 -5.21 -7.48
N SER A 13 12.66 -5.26 -8.58
CA SER A 13 12.72 -6.40 -9.52
C SER A 13 13.91 -6.37 -10.49
N GLY A 14 14.64 -5.26 -10.60
CA GLY A 14 15.77 -5.11 -11.50
C GLY A 14 17.11 -5.43 -10.83
N ARG A 15 18.16 -5.67 -11.66
CA ARG A 15 19.53 -5.86 -11.21
C ARG A 15 20.23 -4.55 -10.85
N THR A 16 19.74 -3.45 -11.40
CA THR A 16 20.21 -2.09 -11.13
C THR A 16 19.01 -1.21 -10.72
N PRO A 17 19.25 -0.09 -10.02
CA PRO A 17 18.17 0.87 -9.71
C PRO A 17 17.44 1.38 -10.96
N ALA A 18 18.18 1.65 -12.06
CA ALA A 18 17.57 2.11 -13.31
C ALA A 18 16.66 1.03 -13.92
N GLU A 19 17.11 -0.23 -13.96
CA GLU A 19 16.32 -1.36 -14.44
C GLU A 19 15.06 -1.57 -13.59
N SER A 20 15.18 -1.47 -12.26
CA SER A 20 14.04 -1.58 -11.34
C SER A 20 12.97 -0.51 -11.60
N LEU A 21 13.40 0.74 -11.85
CA LEU A 21 12.49 1.84 -12.16
C LEU A 21 11.77 1.63 -13.49
N HIS A 22 12.47 1.18 -14.55
CA HIS A 22 11.84 0.89 -15.84
C HIS A 22 10.84 -0.26 -15.75
N ILE A 23 11.23 -1.38 -15.10
CA ILE A 23 10.32 -2.51 -14.86
C ILE A 23 9.07 -2.04 -14.11
N ALA A 24 9.22 -1.18 -13.11
CA ALA A 24 8.06 -0.67 -12.36
C ALA A 24 7.15 0.20 -13.24
N LEU A 25 7.70 1.01 -14.17
CA LEU A 25 6.89 1.76 -15.15
C LEU A 25 6.15 0.83 -16.10
N ASP A 26 6.81 -0.23 -16.61
CA ASP A 26 6.18 -1.22 -17.46
C ASP A 26 5.03 -1.95 -16.74
N LEU A 27 5.20 -2.24 -15.44
CA LEU A 27 4.13 -2.82 -14.62
C LEU A 27 2.93 -1.88 -14.45
N PHE A 28 3.16 -0.56 -14.33
CA PHE A 28 2.08 0.44 -14.27
C PHE A 28 1.30 0.50 -15.59
N GLN A 29 1.98 0.45 -16.73
CA GLN A 29 1.35 0.41 -18.04
C GLN A 29 0.53 -0.88 -18.22
N ALA A 30 1.11 -2.03 -17.91
CA ALA A 30 0.41 -3.31 -17.98
C ALA A 30 -0.82 -3.35 -17.07
N ALA A 31 -0.71 -2.84 -15.83
CA ALA A 31 -1.84 -2.78 -14.91
C ALA A 31 -2.94 -1.83 -15.40
N ASP A 32 -2.60 -0.69 -16.02
CA ASP A 32 -3.56 0.21 -16.66
C ASP A 32 -4.33 -0.51 -17.79
N GLU A 33 -3.62 -1.28 -18.63
CA GLU A 33 -4.21 -2.07 -19.72
C GLU A 33 -5.10 -3.22 -19.20
N LEU A 34 -4.67 -3.88 -18.12
CA LEU A 34 -5.41 -4.96 -17.45
C LEU A 34 -6.62 -4.48 -16.64
N GLY A 35 -6.79 -3.17 -16.47
CA GLY A 35 -7.95 -2.59 -15.80
C GLY A 35 -7.83 -2.54 -14.28
N TYR A 36 -6.62 -2.51 -13.73
CA TYR A 36 -6.42 -2.20 -12.31
C TYR A 36 -6.91 -0.81 -11.97
N ASP A 37 -7.51 -0.64 -10.80
CA ASP A 37 -8.01 0.65 -10.33
C ASP A 37 -6.89 1.56 -9.83
N THR A 38 -5.86 1.00 -9.17
CA THR A 38 -4.77 1.78 -8.57
C THR A 38 -3.43 1.06 -8.63
N GLY A 39 -2.37 1.76 -9.04
CA GLY A 39 -0.98 1.35 -8.86
C GLY A 39 -0.36 2.09 -7.67
N TRP A 40 0.16 1.34 -6.70
CA TRP A 40 0.76 1.85 -5.49
C TRP A 40 2.28 1.65 -5.49
N VAL A 41 3.02 2.62 -4.95
CA VAL A 41 4.47 2.51 -4.71
C VAL A 41 4.83 2.83 -3.28
N ALA A 42 5.78 2.09 -2.73
CA ALA A 42 6.31 2.34 -1.39
C ALA A 42 7.55 3.25 -1.44
N GLN A 43 7.72 4.12 -0.42
CA GLN A 43 8.92 4.93 -0.25
C GLN A 43 10.00 4.13 0.49
N HIS A 44 11.17 3.99 -0.13
CA HIS A 44 12.37 3.39 0.46
C HIS A 44 13.58 4.30 0.20
N ARG A 45 14.21 4.77 1.28
CA ARG A 45 15.31 5.74 1.23
C ARG A 45 16.66 5.11 1.58
N PHE A 46 17.75 5.73 1.09
CA PHE A 46 19.11 5.48 1.54
C PHE A 46 19.62 4.04 1.40
N GLY A 47 19.23 3.35 0.32
CA GLY A 47 19.69 1.97 0.09
C GLY A 47 18.99 0.93 0.96
N ASP A 48 17.78 1.22 1.40
CA ASP A 48 16.91 0.27 2.06
C ASP A 48 16.82 -1.03 1.23
N PRO A 49 17.12 -2.20 1.82
CA PRO A 49 17.08 -3.47 1.10
C PRO A 49 15.67 -3.85 0.63
N ASP A 50 14.62 -3.27 1.22
CA ASP A 50 13.23 -3.59 0.90
C ASP A 50 12.71 -2.81 -0.32
N GLY A 51 13.49 -1.85 -0.86
CA GLY A 51 13.07 -1.07 -2.02
C GLY A 51 14.09 -0.03 -2.48
N SER A 52 13.85 0.54 -3.66
CA SER A 52 14.78 1.48 -4.31
C SER A 52 14.13 2.79 -4.73
N LEU A 53 12.99 3.18 -4.11
CA LEU A 53 12.25 4.38 -4.50
C LEU A 53 12.25 5.45 -3.40
N PRO A 54 13.24 6.37 -3.37
CA PRO A 54 13.31 7.41 -2.34
C PRO A 54 12.26 8.51 -2.52
N THR A 55 11.80 8.77 -3.76
CA THR A 55 10.89 9.87 -4.13
C THR A 55 9.69 9.36 -4.93
N PRO A 56 8.66 8.83 -4.26
CA PRO A 56 7.50 8.22 -4.92
C PRO A 56 6.82 9.14 -5.94
N LEU A 57 6.62 10.42 -5.61
CA LEU A 57 5.91 11.35 -6.50
C LEU A 57 6.67 11.64 -7.79
N THR A 58 8.00 11.66 -7.77
CA THR A 58 8.82 11.80 -9.00
C THR A 58 8.58 10.61 -9.93
N PHE A 59 8.53 9.39 -9.40
CA PHE A 59 8.20 8.20 -10.16
C PHE A 59 6.75 8.24 -10.67
N LEU A 60 5.80 8.61 -9.82
CA LEU A 60 4.38 8.69 -10.20
C LEU A 60 4.12 9.75 -11.27
N ALA A 61 4.91 10.83 -11.35
CA ALA A 61 4.85 11.79 -12.45
C ALA A 61 5.22 11.13 -13.81
N ALA A 62 6.23 10.26 -13.82
CA ALA A 62 6.58 9.49 -15.01
C ALA A 62 5.48 8.46 -15.36
N ALA A 63 4.95 7.73 -14.38
CA ALA A 63 3.84 6.81 -14.58
C ALA A 63 2.58 7.53 -15.08
N ALA A 64 2.30 8.74 -14.60
CA ALA A 64 1.18 9.56 -15.06
C ALA A 64 1.22 9.86 -16.55
N ALA A 65 2.43 10.08 -17.09
CA ALA A 65 2.64 10.39 -18.50
C ALA A 65 2.47 9.17 -19.43
N THR A 66 2.55 7.95 -18.89
CA THR A 66 2.50 6.69 -19.65
C THR A 66 1.26 5.86 -19.41
N THR A 67 0.35 6.32 -18.54
CA THR A 67 -0.92 5.65 -18.19
C THR A 67 -2.10 6.61 -18.36
N SER A 68 -3.31 6.09 -18.51
CA SER A 68 -4.49 6.90 -18.82
C SER A 68 -5.65 6.78 -17.82
N ARG A 69 -5.79 5.66 -17.11
CA ARG A 69 -6.95 5.34 -16.27
C ARG A 69 -6.57 5.01 -14.83
N ILE A 70 -5.49 4.25 -14.65
CA ILE A 70 -5.06 3.77 -13.32
C ILE A 70 -4.77 4.94 -12.38
N ASN A 71 -5.28 4.89 -11.16
CA ASN A 71 -4.90 5.84 -10.12
C ASN A 71 -3.47 5.58 -9.64
N LEU A 72 -2.82 6.62 -9.16
CA LEU A 72 -1.39 6.64 -8.85
C LEU A 72 -1.21 6.88 -7.35
N GLY A 73 -0.90 5.81 -6.64
CA GLY A 73 -0.91 5.79 -5.18
C GLY A 73 0.46 5.73 -4.54
N THR A 74 0.61 6.39 -3.39
CA THR A 74 1.75 6.16 -2.49
C THR A 74 1.32 5.28 -1.31
N ALA A 75 2.09 4.21 -1.03
CA ALA A 75 1.82 3.33 0.10
C ALA A 75 3.12 2.96 0.82
N VAL A 76 3.74 3.89 1.56
CA VAL A 76 3.28 5.26 1.83
C VAL A 76 4.44 6.25 1.72
N VAL A 77 4.15 7.56 1.69
CA VAL A 77 5.15 8.59 2.04
C VAL A 77 5.31 8.59 3.55
N VAL A 78 6.55 8.54 4.04
CA VAL A 78 6.88 8.61 5.47
C VAL A 78 6.85 10.07 5.92
N LEU A 79 5.66 10.58 6.21
CA LEU A 79 5.41 12.00 6.45
C LEU A 79 6.28 12.65 7.55
N PRO A 80 6.63 11.99 8.68
CA PRO A 80 7.53 12.56 9.67
C PRO A 80 8.91 12.96 9.13
N THR A 81 9.37 12.31 8.07
CA THR A 81 10.69 12.55 7.46
C THR A 81 10.65 13.47 6.25
N ASP A 82 9.46 13.96 5.86
CA ASP A 82 9.26 14.86 4.73
C ASP A 82 8.79 16.26 5.17
N ASP A 83 8.95 17.25 4.27
CA ASP A 83 8.36 18.56 4.44
C ASP A 83 6.92 18.56 3.92
N PRO A 84 5.90 18.91 4.73
CA PRO A 84 4.50 18.80 4.32
C PRO A 84 4.09 19.82 3.26
N ILE A 85 4.77 20.98 3.17
CA ILE A 85 4.48 22.01 2.18
C ILE A 85 5.04 21.58 0.83
N ALA A 86 6.31 21.16 0.79
CA ALA A 86 6.94 20.64 -0.41
C ALA A 86 6.21 19.39 -0.94
N LEU A 87 5.72 18.53 -0.04
CA LEU A 87 4.90 17.38 -0.40
C LEU A 87 3.59 17.82 -1.06
N ALA A 88 2.90 18.83 -0.51
CA ALA A 88 1.67 19.37 -1.10
C ALA A 88 1.89 19.90 -2.52
N GLU A 89 2.99 20.63 -2.77
CA GLU A 89 3.35 21.11 -4.11
C GLU A 89 3.62 19.96 -5.09
N GLN A 90 4.37 18.95 -4.67
CA GLN A 90 4.68 17.77 -5.50
C GLN A 90 3.41 16.99 -5.85
N VAL A 91 2.55 16.72 -4.85
CA VAL A 91 1.27 16.02 -5.06
C VAL A 91 0.39 16.80 -6.02
N TYR A 92 0.29 18.10 -5.86
CA TYR A 92 -0.47 18.96 -6.75
C TYR A 92 0.00 18.84 -8.21
N VAL A 93 1.32 18.92 -8.44
CA VAL A 93 1.88 18.81 -9.80
C VAL A 93 1.55 17.45 -10.42
N VAL A 94 1.76 16.35 -9.70
CA VAL A 94 1.44 14.99 -10.20
C VAL A 94 -0.05 14.83 -10.45
N ASP A 95 -0.89 15.41 -9.61
CA ASP A 95 -2.35 15.38 -9.77
C ASP A 95 -2.79 16.11 -11.05
N GLN A 96 -2.20 17.27 -11.35
CA GLN A 96 -2.47 17.99 -12.59
C GLN A 96 -1.99 17.21 -13.83
N ILE A 97 -0.78 16.65 -13.81
CA ILE A 97 -0.24 15.83 -14.91
C ILE A 97 -1.13 14.62 -15.17
N SER A 98 -1.59 13.96 -14.11
CA SER A 98 -2.39 12.75 -14.22
C SER A 98 -3.88 12.99 -14.51
N GLY A 99 -4.35 14.26 -14.49
CA GLY A 99 -5.77 14.56 -14.62
C GLY A 99 -6.62 14.16 -13.42
N GLY A 100 -6.08 14.27 -12.20
CA GLY A 100 -6.82 14.04 -10.97
C GLY A 100 -6.77 12.57 -10.46
N ARG A 101 -5.75 11.80 -10.82
CA ARG A 101 -5.63 10.37 -10.50
C ARG A 101 -4.75 10.05 -9.28
N VAL A 102 -4.26 11.05 -8.53
CA VAL A 102 -3.39 10.78 -7.38
C VAL A 102 -4.19 10.30 -6.18
N GLU A 103 -3.71 9.23 -5.52
CA GLU A 103 -4.15 8.69 -4.23
C GLU A 103 -2.97 8.85 -3.24
N LEU A 104 -3.07 9.79 -2.30
CA LEU A 104 -1.95 10.12 -1.41
C LEU A 104 -2.00 9.28 -0.13
N GLY A 105 -1.21 8.24 -0.06
CA GLY A 105 -1.00 7.46 1.16
C GLY A 105 0.17 7.99 1.98
N VAL A 106 -0.06 8.24 3.25
CA VAL A 106 0.95 8.71 4.22
C VAL A 106 1.02 7.78 5.43
N GLY A 107 2.19 7.71 6.05
CA GLY A 107 2.41 6.86 7.22
C GLY A 107 3.48 7.40 8.14
N THR A 108 3.60 6.79 9.32
CA THR A 108 4.56 7.22 10.35
C THR A 108 5.98 6.70 10.11
N GLY A 109 6.14 5.67 9.29
CA GLY A 109 7.42 4.98 9.12
C GLY A 109 7.91 4.25 10.38
N GLY A 110 9.04 3.58 10.26
CA GLY A 110 9.62 2.80 11.36
C GLY A 110 11.12 2.54 11.23
N HIS A 111 11.74 2.95 10.13
CA HIS A 111 13.16 2.66 9.86
C HIS A 111 14.07 3.68 10.56
N VAL A 112 14.74 3.25 11.64
CA VAL A 112 15.54 4.11 12.53
C VAL A 112 16.61 4.90 11.77
N GLU A 113 17.34 4.24 10.87
CA GLU A 113 18.41 4.87 10.10
C GLU A 113 17.90 5.97 9.15
N THR A 114 16.71 5.78 8.57
CA THR A 114 16.08 6.82 7.74
C THR A 114 15.79 8.08 8.54
N PHE A 115 15.24 7.92 9.75
CA PHE A 115 14.99 9.06 10.64
C PHE A 115 16.29 9.77 11.01
N ALA A 116 17.32 9.03 11.42
CA ALA A 116 18.62 9.59 11.77
C ALA A 116 19.27 10.33 10.59
N ALA A 117 19.21 9.77 9.39
CA ALA A 117 19.82 10.35 8.19
C ALA A 117 19.19 11.72 7.79
N VAL A 118 17.91 11.93 8.07
CA VAL A 118 17.24 13.23 7.81
C VAL A 118 17.21 14.13 9.03
N GLY A 119 17.84 13.75 10.14
CA GLY A 119 17.86 14.54 11.39
C GLY A 119 16.51 14.58 12.13
N ALA A 120 15.62 13.62 11.88
CA ALA A 120 14.34 13.48 12.56
C ALA A 120 14.44 12.52 13.74
N ASP A 121 13.68 12.79 14.80
CA ASP A 121 13.61 11.93 15.98
C ASP A 121 12.46 10.94 15.85
N ILE A 122 12.81 9.64 15.74
CA ILE A 122 11.82 8.56 15.61
C ILE A 122 10.93 8.41 16.85
N SER A 123 11.39 8.83 18.04
CA SER A 123 10.59 8.79 19.28
C SER A 123 9.38 9.74 19.22
N HIS A 124 9.48 10.82 18.43
CA HIS A 124 8.44 11.81 18.20
C HIS A 124 7.63 11.59 16.92
N LYS A 125 7.81 10.46 16.22
CA LYS A 125 7.18 10.20 14.91
C LYS A 125 5.65 10.37 14.89
N GLN A 126 4.95 10.02 15.97
CA GLN A 126 3.49 10.14 16.04
C GLN A 126 3.02 11.59 16.12
N THR A 127 3.68 12.40 16.94
CA THR A 127 3.41 13.84 17.07
C THR A 127 3.73 14.55 15.76
N ALA A 128 4.94 14.31 15.22
CA ALA A 128 5.36 14.87 13.93
C ALA A 128 4.42 14.48 12.78
N PHE A 129 3.94 13.24 12.76
CA PHE A 129 2.94 12.80 11.78
C PHE A 129 1.66 13.62 11.87
N THR A 130 1.11 13.79 13.06
CA THR A 130 -0.17 14.49 13.26
C THR A 130 -0.06 15.96 12.88
N GLU A 131 1.02 16.64 13.31
CA GLU A 131 1.27 18.04 12.99
C GLU A 131 1.47 18.27 11.50
N LYS A 132 2.31 17.43 10.86
CA LYS A 132 2.59 17.52 9.42
C LYS A 132 1.38 17.14 8.56
N LEU A 133 0.55 16.18 8.99
CA LEU A 133 -0.70 15.85 8.29
C LEU A 133 -1.69 17.02 8.34
N SER A 134 -1.80 17.69 9.48
CA SER A 134 -2.62 18.90 9.62
C SER A 134 -2.14 20.00 8.66
N THR A 135 -0.83 20.28 8.65
CA THR A 135 -0.22 21.26 7.73
C THR A 135 -0.46 20.90 6.27
N LEU A 136 -0.17 19.65 5.88
CA LEU A 136 -0.38 19.13 4.52
C LEU A 136 -1.84 19.33 4.06
N THR A 137 -2.78 18.94 4.92
CA THR A 137 -4.22 19.04 4.61
C THR A 137 -4.66 20.51 4.47
N SER A 138 -4.18 21.40 5.34
CA SER A 138 -4.46 22.84 5.29
C SER A 138 -3.93 23.47 4.00
N VAL A 139 -2.67 23.18 3.64
CA VAL A 139 -2.05 23.65 2.38
C VAL A 139 -2.81 23.16 1.15
N LEU A 140 -3.20 21.89 1.11
CA LEU A 140 -3.99 21.32 0.02
C LEU A 140 -5.38 21.96 -0.11
N ARG A 141 -5.99 22.39 1.01
CA ARG A 141 -7.27 23.14 1.02
C ARG A 141 -7.13 24.57 0.49
N GLY A 142 -5.91 25.08 0.34
CA GLY A 142 -5.63 26.43 -0.10
C GLY A 142 -5.62 27.43 1.05
N ASP A 143 -5.43 27.02 2.30
CA ASP A 143 -5.25 27.90 3.44
C ASP A 143 -3.92 28.68 3.32
N PRO A 144 -3.80 29.84 3.96
CA PRO A 144 -2.53 30.59 4.03
C PRO A 144 -1.41 29.78 4.68
N ILE A 145 -0.21 29.84 4.11
CA ILE A 145 0.95 29.08 4.58
C ILE A 145 1.69 29.91 5.63
N ASN A 146 1.91 29.37 6.84
CA ASN A 146 2.76 29.94 7.89
C ASN A 146 2.49 31.44 8.19
N ALA A 147 1.25 31.80 8.39
CA ALA A 147 0.83 33.17 8.68
C ALA A 147 1.24 34.20 7.59
N THR A 148 1.51 33.76 6.37
CA THR A 148 1.74 34.59 5.18
C THR A 148 0.45 34.68 4.35
N THR A 149 0.51 35.40 3.23
CA THR A 149 -0.57 35.40 2.23
C THR A 149 -0.34 34.34 1.13
N ALA A 150 0.79 33.62 1.18
CA ALA A 150 1.12 32.57 0.23
C ALA A 150 0.13 31.39 0.35
N ARG A 151 -0.27 30.85 -0.78
CA ARG A 151 -1.19 29.70 -0.89
C ARG A 151 -0.71 28.81 -2.01
N LEU A 152 -1.07 27.54 -1.92
CA LEU A 152 -0.88 26.64 -3.06
C LEU A 152 -1.70 27.15 -4.26
N HIS A 153 -1.10 27.15 -5.43
CA HIS A 153 -1.74 27.62 -6.66
C HIS A 153 -2.87 26.65 -7.06
N SER A 154 -4.05 27.19 -7.34
CA SER A 154 -5.24 26.43 -7.72
C SER A 154 -5.76 25.47 -6.62
N SER A 155 -6.96 24.93 -6.76
CA SER A 155 -7.55 24.08 -5.72
C SER A 155 -7.03 22.64 -5.81
N ALA A 156 -6.00 22.33 -5.05
CA ALA A 156 -5.65 20.96 -4.72
C ALA A 156 -6.64 20.33 -3.72
N ALA A 157 -7.71 21.04 -3.37
CA ALA A 157 -8.68 20.63 -2.35
C ALA A 157 -9.31 19.25 -2.62
N ALA A 158 -9.51 18.90 -3.89
CA ALA A 158 -9.99 17.57 -4.27
C ALA A 158 -9.08 16.42 -3.84
N ILE A 159 -7.77 16.69 -3.66
CA ILE A 159 -6.79 15.70 -3.20
C ILE A 159 -7.08 15.31 -1.74
N THR A 160 -7.62 16.21 -0.92
CA THR A 160 -7.92 15.92 0.49
C THR A 160 -8.91 14.77 0.65
N GLY A 161 -9.82 14.58 -0.30
CA GLY A 161 -10.72 13.42 -0.36
C GLY A 161 -10.03 12.11 -0.79
N ARG A 162 -8.76 12.15 -1.21
CA ARG A 162 -7.96 11.02 -1.69
C ARG A 162 -6.72 10.77 -0.83
N ILE A 163 -6.72 11.28 0.41
CA ILE A 163 -5.69 10.98 1.42
C ILE A 163 -6.01 9.63 2.08
N TRP A 164 -4.96 8.84 2.30
CA TRP A 164 -4.99 7.57 3.02
C TRP A 164 -3.94 7.59 4.12
N GLU A 165 -4.26 7.03 5.29
CA GLU A 165 -3.32 6.88 6.39
C GLU A 165 -3.01 5.40 6.63
N SER A 166 -1.72 5.05 6.67
CA SER A 166 -1.31 3.70 7.05
C SER A 166 -1.06 3.63 8.56
N THR A 167 -1.69 2.66 9.21
CA THR A 167 -1.52 2.40 10.63
C THR A 167 -1.73 0.93 10.97
N THR A 168 -1.06 0.47 12.03
CA THR A 168 -1.25 -0.87 12.63
C THR A 168 -1.93 -0.79 14.00
N SER A 169 -2.29 0.42 14.48
CA SER A 169 -2.86 0.63 15.80
C SER A 169 -4.31 1.11 15.74
N THR A 170 -5.09 0.72 16.73
CA THR A 170 -6.48 1.18 16.92
C THR A 170 -6.58 2.69 17.11
N ALA A 171 -5.64 3.30 17.84
CA ALA A 171 -5.59 4.76 18.02
C ALA A 171 -5.33 5.50 16.68
N GLY A 172 -4.43 4.97 15.84
CA GLY A 172 -4.21 5.48 14.50
C GLY A 172 -5.44 5.35 13.61
N ALA A 173 -6.10 4.21 13.65
CA ALA A 173 -7.33 3.95 12.92
C ALA A 173 -8.47 4.90 13.33
N GLN A 174 -8.63 5.14 14.62
CA GLN A 174 -9.60 6.10 15.15
C GLN A 174 -9.32 7.54 14.65
N ARG A 175 -8.06 7.95 14.63
CA ARG A 175 -7.65 9.25 14.05
C ARG A 175 -8.00 9.30 12.56
N THR A 176 -7.64 8.26 11.80
CA THR A 176 -7.92 8.16 10.35
C THR A 176 -9.42 8.31 10.06
N GLY A 177 -10.27 7.62 10.82
CA GLY A 177 -11.73 7.71 10.70
C GLY A 177 -12.26 9.12 11.00
N ARG A 178 -11.80 9.76 12.09
CA ARG A 178 -12.18 11.14 12.42
C ARG A 178 -11.75 12.15 11.36
N ASN A 179 -10.63 11.91 10.69
CA ASN A 179 -10.15 12.75 9.59
C ASN A 179 -10.94 12.54 8.30
N GLY A 180 -11.77 11.50 8.19
CA GLY A 180 -12.45 11.09 6.97
C GLY A 180 -11.51 10.53 5.90
N ASN A 181 -10.26 10.20 6.26
CA ASN A 181 -9.27 9.65 5.36
C ASN A 181 -9.48 8.14 5.12
N GLY A 182 -8.89 7.60 4.05
CA GLY A 182 -8.85 6.17 3.81
C GLY A 182 -7.87 5.47 4.75
N LEU A 183 -8.18 4.23 5.15
CA LEU A 183 -7.31 3.38 5.95
C LEU A 183 -6.49 2.47 5.04
N LEU A 184 -5.15 2.50 5.13
CA LEU A 184 -4.26 1.53 4.48
C LEU A 184 -3.75 0.51 5.50
N LEU A 185 -4.00 -0.76 5.24
CA LEU A 185 -3.55 -1.88 6.06
C LEU A 185 -2.36 -2.57 5.40
N ALA A 186 -1.27 -2.66 6.14
CA ALA A 186 -0.05 -3.32 5.70
C ALA A 186 -0.26 -4.83 5.47
N ARG A 187 0.54 -5.40 4.58
CA ARG A 187 0.56 -6.83 4.28
C ARG A 187 0.84 -7.70 5.51
N SER A 188 1.72 -7.25 6.38
CA SER A 188 2.12 -7.96 7.58
C SER A 188 2.21 -7.01 8.77
N VAL A 189 1.81 -7.48 9.93
CA VAL A 189 2.05 -6.81 11.21
C VAL A 189 3.16 -7.56 11.93
N TYR A 190 4.27 -6.87 12.14
CA TYR A 190 5.40 -7.38 12.92
C TYR A 190 5.16 -7.08 14.40
N PHE A 191 5.84 -7.78 15.29
CA PHE A 191 5.76 -7.60 16.75
C PHE A 191 4.44 -8.09 17.39
N SER A 192 3.70 -8.95 16.70
CA SER A 192 2.51 -9.59 17.26
C SER A 192 2.62 -11.10 17.12
N ASP A 193 2.27 -11.84 18.18
CA ASP A 193 2.10 -13.29 18.12
C ASP A 193 0.80 -13.69 17.43
N THR A 194 -0.12 -12.75 17.28
CA THR A 194 -1.40 -12.91 16.59
C THR A 194 -1.20 -12.88 15.07
N ALA A 195 -2.01 -13.59 14.33
CA ALA A 195 -2.04 -13.49 12.88
C ALA A 195 -2.36 -12.05 12.43
N THR A 196 -1.82 -11.64 11.27
CA THR A 196 -1.95 -10.25 10.80
C THR A 196 -3.39 -9.82 10.63
N ASP A 197 -4.25 -10.67 10.08
CA ASP A 197 -5.65 -10.38 9.86
C ASP A 197 -6.44 -10.31 11.19
N GLU A 198 -6.15 -11.18 12.15
CA GLU A 198 -6.71 -11.09 13.51
C GLU A 198 -6.31 -9.78 14.19
N HIS A 199 -5.03 -9.37 14.07
CA HIS A 199 -4.55 -8.09 14.60
C HIS A 199 -5.24 -6.88 13.95
N GLN A 200 -5.52 -6.97 12.66
CA GLN A 200 -6.13 -5.88 11.90
C GLN A 200 -7.64 -5.74 12.14
N LEU A 201 -8.33 -6.76 12.61
CA LEU A 201 -9.78 -6.72 12.82
C LEU A 201 -10.22 -5.61 13.79
N PRO A 202 -9.65 -5.44 15.00
CA PRO A 202 -9.97 -4.30 15.87
C PRO A 202 -9.57 -2.94 15.26
N VAL A 203 -8.54 -2.90 14.42
CA VAL A 203 -8.12 -1.67 13.71
C VAL A 203 -9.22 -1.23 12.73
N VAL A 204 -9.75 -2.16 11.94
CA VAL A 204 -10.87 -1.89 11.01
C VAL A 204 -12.14 -1.46 11.76
N THR A 205 -12.45 -2.12 12.87
CA THR A 205 -13.60 -1.77 13.70
C THR A 205 -13.49 -0.35 14.22
N GLN A 206 -12.36 0.02 14.84
CA GLN A 206 -12.14 1.37 15.38
C GLN A 206 -12.13 2.45 14.27
N TYR A 207 -11.65 2.13 13.08
CA TYR A 207 -11.74 3.03 11.94
C TYR A 207 -13.21 3.33 11.57
N ARG A 208 -14.02 2.28 11.41
CA ARG A 208 -15.43 2.41 11.05
C ARG A 208 -16.25 3.16 12.10
N ASP A 209 -16.02 2.84 13.38
CA ASP A 209 -16.73 3.48 14.50
C ASP A 209 -16.37 4.98 14.62
N ALA A 210 -15.21 5.38 14.11
CA ALA A 210 -14.75 6.76 14.16
C ALA A 210 -15.17 7.60 12.93
N LEU A 211 -15.69 6.97 11.87
CA LEU A 211 -16.22 7.69 10.71
C LEU A 211 -17.52 8.43 11.12
N THR A 212 -17.68 9.66 10.62
CA THR A 212 -18.89 10.45 10.84
C THR A 212 -19.82 10.40 9.62
N ASP A 213 -19.42 11.07 8.54
CA ASP A 213 -20.26 11.22 7.33
C ASP A 213 -19.65 10.59 6.08
N ALA A 214 -18.40 10.08 6.16
CA ALA A 214 -17.70 9.52 5.03
C ALA A 214 -17.96 8.01 4.88
N ALA A 215 -18.12 7.54 3.65
CA ALA A 215 -18.11 6.11 3.37
C ALA A 215 -16.75 5.48 3.69
N PRO A 216 -16.70 4.27 4.28
CA PRO A 216 -15.43 3.61 4.57
C PRO A 216 -14.59 3.42 3.30
N ARG A 217 -13.31 3.77 3.39
CA ARG A 217 -12.27 3.47 2.39
C ARG A 217 -11.19 2.65 3.06
N ILE A 218 -11.11 1.35 2.74
CA ILE A 218 -10.20 0.41 3.39
C ILE A 218 -9.38 -0.29 2.30
N GLY A 219 -8.11 0.07 2.17
CA GLY A 219 -7.12 -0.57 1.31
C GLY A 219 -6.40 -1.67 2.09
N VAL A 220 -6.52 -2.90 1.62
CA VAL A 220 -5.93 -4.09 2.27
C VAL A 220 -4.82 -4.62 1.39
N SER A 221 -3.57 -4.51 1.85
CA SER A 221 -2.43 -5.09 1.14
C SER A 221 -2.26 -6.56 1.51
N ARG A 222 -2.11 -7.42 0.49
CA ARG A 222 -1.81 -8.86 0.63
C ARG A 222 -0.82 -9.30 -0.45
N THR A 223 -0.04 -10.32 -0.15
CA THR A 223 0.71 -11.01 -1.21
C THR A 223 -0.24 -11.92 -1.97
N VAL A 224 -0.44 -11.66 -3.26
CA VAL A 224 -1.34 -12.41 -4.15
C VAL A 224 -0.54 -12.89 -5.34
N TYR A 225 -0.35 -14.20 -5.45
CA TYR A 225 0.48 -14.80 -6.49
C TYR A 225 -0.20 -16.04 -7.11
N PRO A 226 -1.17 -15.85 -8.00
CA PRO A 226 -1.73 -16.95 -8.77
C PRO A 226 -0.73 -17.49 -9.79
N ALA A 227 -0.72 -18.80 -10.00
CA ALA A 227 0.07 -19.50 -11.00
C ALA A 227 -0.71 -20.72 -11.55
N ALA A 228 -0.11 -21.49 -12.43
CA ALA A 228 -0.75 -22.69 -12.98
C ALA A 228 -1.16 -23.71 -11.90
N ASP A 229 -0.37 -23.80 -10.84
CA ASP A 229 -0.62 -24.66 -9.67
C ASP A 229 0.20 -24.19 -8.45
N ARG A 230 -0.09 -24.75 -7.26
CA ARG A 230 0.60 -24.43 -6.01
C ARG A 230 2.09 -24.79 -6.06
N ARG A 231 2.49 -25.85 -6.75
CA ARG A 231 3.89 -26.25 -6.88
C ARG A 231 4.68 -25.18 -7.64
N THR A 232 4.12 -24.69 -8.73
CA THR A 232 4.72 -23.63 -9.56
C THR A 232 4.87 -22.34 -8.76
N SER A 233 3.80 -21.88 -8.10
CA SER A 233 3.86 -20.66 -7.28
C SER A 233 4.83 -20.78 -6.11
N THR A 234 4.91 -21.94 -5.44
CA THR A 234 5.88 -22.18 -4.36
C THR A 234 7.31 -22.08 -4.89
N ALA A 235 7.60 -22.69 -6.04
CA ALA A 235 8.93 -22.64 -6.66
C ALA A 235 9.32 -21.22 -7.08
N ASP A 236 8.37 -20.45 -7.63
CA ASP A 236 8.60 -19.08 -8.07
C ASP A 236 8.88 -18.12 -6.91
N LEU A 237 8.22 -18.32 -5.78
CA LEU A 237 8.34 -17.47 -4.59
C LEU A 237 9.48 -17.87 -3.65
N ALA A 238 10.03 -19.10 -3.75
CA ALA A 238 10.93 -19.69 -2.77
C ALA A 238 12.15 -18.82 -2.47
N ASP A 239 12.86 -18.33 -3.50
CA ASP A 239 14.08 -17.57 -3.32
C ASP A 239 13.82 -16.19 -2.69
N GLY A 240 12.74 -15.51 -3.12
CA GLY A 240 12.32 -14.24 -2.54
C GLY A 240 11.88 -14.40 -1.09
N LEU A 241 11.04 -15.40 -0.82
CA LEU A 241 10.59 -15.71 0.53
C LEU A 241 11.75 -16.05 1.46
N ASN A 242 12.70 -16.89 1.02
CA ASN A 242 13.84 -17.28 1.86
C ASN A 242 14.69 -16.07 2.27
N ARG A 243 14.95 -15.13 1.34
CA ARG A 243 15.66 -13.89 1.67
C ARG A 243 14.88 -13.02 2.66
N TYR A 244 13.60 -12.81 2.40
CA TYR A 244 12.70 -12.07 3.28
C TYR A 244 12.63 -12.68 4.68
N VAL A 245 12.41 -14.00 4.78
CA VAL A 245 12.38 -14.72 6.06
C VAL A 245 13.70 -14.60 6.81
N ALA A 246 14.84 -14.76 6.11
CA ALA A 246 16.14 -14.62 6.75
C ALA A 246 16.36 -13.22 7.34
N GLN A 247 15.86 -12.19 6.70
CA GLN A 247 15.86 -10.83 7.24
C GLN A 247 14.94 -10.72 8.46
N MET A 248 13.68 -11.15 8.35
CA MET A 248 12.70 -11.09 9.44
C MET A 248 13.13 -11.86 10.68
N VAL A 249 13.82 -12.98 10.50
CA VAL A 249 14.42 -13.77 11.61
C VAL A 249 15.58 -13.01 12.26
N ARG A 250 16.48 -12.40 11.46
CA ARG A 250 17.60 -11.58 12.01
C ARG A 250 17.10 -10.38 12.82
N GLU A 251 16.01 -9.78 12.39
CA GLU A 251 15.38 -8.62 13.05
C GLU A 251 14.48 -9.02 14.24
N GLY A 252 14.33 -10.32 14.49
CA GLY A 252 13.52 -10.84 15.60
C GLY A 252 12.01 -10.79 15.37
N HIS A 253 11.58 -10.60 14.13
CA HIS A 253 10.17 -10.52 13.76
C HIS A 253 9.54 -11.89 13.51
N PHE A 254 10.33 -12.85 13.05
CA PHE A 254 9.88 -14.22 12.79
C PHE A 254 10.65 -15.24 13.63
N PRO A 255 10.01 -16.32 14.09
CA PRO A 255 10.70 -17.45 14.70
C PRO A 255 11.57 -18.16 13.64
N ALA A 256 12.77 -18.61 14.06
CA ALA A 256 13.65 -19.39 13.20
C ALA A 256 13.14 -20.84 13.05
N ASN A 257 13.66 -21.53 12.03
CA ASN A 257 13.50 -22.98 11.82
C ASN A 257 12.02 -23.44 11.67
N ARG A 258 11.23 -22.70 10.95
CA ARG A 258 9.87 -23.08 10.52
C ARG A 258 9.87 -23.61 9.09
N SER A 259 8.81 -24.30 8.70
CA SER A 259 8.60 -24.74 7.32
C SER A 259 8.32 -23.55 6.38
N THR A 260 8.55 -23.72 5.10
CA THR A 260 8.18 -22.73 4.07
C THR A 260 6.68 -22.40 4.11
N GLU A 261 5.84 -23.42 4.33
CA GLU A 261 4.39 -23.24 4.44
C GLU A 261 4.01 -22.41 5.68
N ASP A 262 4.66 -22.64 6.85
CA ASP A 262 4.44 -21.83 8.04
C ASP A 262 4.78 -20.35 7.78
N TYR A 263 5.84 -20.08 7.01
CA TYR A 263 6.19 -18.70 6.64
C TYR A 263 5.24 -18.09 5.62
N PHE A 264 4.70 -18.87 4.68
CA PHE A 264 3.65 -18.40 3.77
C PHE A 264 2.39 -18.02 4.54
N CYS A 265 1.93 -18.87 5.45
CA CYS A 265 0.77 -18.59 6.31
C CYS A 265 0.99 -17.33 7.17
N ARG A 266 2.12 -17.24 7.85
CA ARG A 266 2.46 -16.10 8.71
C ARG A 266 2.55 -14.78 7.95
N SER A 267 2.99 -14.82 6.69
CA SER A 267 3.10 -13.66 5.81
C SER A 267 1.84 -13.37 5.01
N LEU A 268 0.75 -14.10 5.25
CA LEU A 268 -0.51 -14.01 4.49
C LEU A 268 -0.26 -14.01 2.97
N VAL A 269 0.46 -15.04 2.48
CA VAL A 269 0.73 -15.23 1.06
C VAL A 269 -0.37 -16.10 0.45
N HIS A 270 -1.20 -15.46 -0.36
CA HIS A 270 -2.26 -16.14 -1.11
C HIS A 270 -1.70 -16.57 -2.47
N HIS A 271 -1.37 -17.85 -2.61
CA HIS A 271 -0.70 -18.38 -3.80
C HIS A 271 -1.25 -19.75 -4.22
N GLY A 272 -1.01 -20.14 -5.47
CA GLY A 272 -1.48 -21.41 -6.03
C GLY A 272 -2.29 -21.22 -7.30
N HIS A 273 -3.13 -22.20 -7.64
CA HIS A 273 -4.12 -22.03 -8.71
C HIS A 273 -5.07 -20.86 -8.38
N PRO A 274 -5.58 -20.09 -9.37
CA PRO A 274 -6.52 -19.00 -9.10
C PRO A 274 -7.66 -19.34 -8.14
N ASP A 275 -8.25 -20.52 -8.23
CA ASP A 275 -9.33 -20.94 -7.33
C ASP A 275 -8.85 -21.07 -5.86
N GLU A 276 -7.63 -21.60 -5.65
CA GLU A 276 -7.03 -21.70 -4.31
C GLU A 276 -6.74 -20.30 -3.74
N VAL A 277 -6.29 -19.38 -4.58
CA VAL A 277 -6.06 -17.98 -4.20
C VAL A 277 -7.36 -17.31 -3.79
N VAL A 278 -8.44 -17.50 -4.56
CA VAL A 278 -9.77 -16.97 -4.20
C VAL A 278 -10.27 -17.53 -2.87
N GLU A 279 -10.20 -18.85 -2.66
CA GLU A 279 -10.61 -19.47 -1.39
C GLU A 279 -9.81 -18.92 -0.21
N SER A 280 -8.50 -18.77 -0.36
CA SER A 280 -7.61 -18.22 0.66
C SER A 280 -7.92 -16.75 0.97
N LEU A 281 -8.18 -15.90 -0.04
CA LEU A 281 -8.59 -14.50 0.14
C LEU A 281 -9.97 -14.37 0.79
N VAL A 282 -10.90 -15.26 0.47
CA VAL A 282 -12.24 -15.31 1.08
C VAL A 282 -12.18 -15.75 2.55
N ALA A 283 -11.16 -16.54 2.92
CA ALA A 283 -10.94 -16.99 4.30
C ALA A 283 -10.23 -15.93 5.18
N ASP A 284 -9.53 -14.97 4.58
CA ASP A 284 -8.90 -13.85 5.30
C ASP A 284 -9.96 -13.02 6.02
N LEU A 285 -9.70 -12.67 7.29
CA LEU A 285 -10.68 -11.95 8.13
C LEU A 285 -10.90 -10.50 7.70
N ILE A 286 -9.97 -9.92 6.93
CA ILE A 286 -9.99 -8.49 6.58
C ILE A 286 -10.42 -8.26 5.14
N VAL A 287 -10.09 -9.14 4.21
CA VAL A 287 -10.45 -8.99 2.79
C VAL A 287 -11.95 -8.76 2.57
N PRO A 288 -12.89 -9.39 3.31
CA PRO A 288 -14.33 -9.07 3.20
C PRO A 288 -14.70 -7.62 3.59
N HIS A 289 -13.84 -6.95 4.36
CA HIS A 289 -14.02 -5.56 4.77
C HIS A 289 -13.39 -4.55 3.81
N ALA A 290 -12.57 -5.01 2.86
CA ALA A 290 -11.85 -4.15 1.93
C ALA A 290 -12.78 -3.42 0.96
N THR A 291 -12.46 -2.16 0.68
CA THR A 291 -12.96 -1.44 -0.48
C THR A 291 -11.99 -1.54 -1.66
N GLU A 292 -10.71 -1.81 -1.35
CA GLU A 292 -9.66 -2.05 -2.33
C GLU A 292 -8.72 -3.17 -1.84
N LEU A 293 -8.52 -4.20 -2.66
CA LEU A 293 -7.49 -5.21 -2.47
C LEU A 293 -6.22 -4.77 -3.19
N ILE A 294 -5.13 -4.55 -2.44
CA ILE A 294 -3.84 -4.11 -2.96
C ILE A 294 -2.91 -5.31 -3.03
N CYS A 295 -2.74 -5.85 -4.24
CA CYS A 295 -1.96 -7.05 -4.49
C CYS A 295 -0.47 -6.74 -4.57
N GLN A 296 0.32 -7.31 -3.66
CA GLN A 296 1.77 -7.43 -3.83
C GLN A 296 2.06 -8.78 -4.48
N THR A 297 2.86 -8.79 -5.54
CA THR A 297 3.10 -10.02 -6.30
C THR A 297 4.09 -10.96 -5.62
N ALA A 298 4.90 -10.49 -4.66
CA ALA A 298 5.82 -11.37 -3.93
C ALA A 298 6.31 -10.77 -2.60
N PRO A 299 6.64 -11.60 -1.61
CA PRO A 299 7.53 -11.21 -0.52
C PRO A 299 8.98 -11.30 -1.03
N GLY A 300 9.53 -10.21 -1.56
CA GLY A 300 10.87 -10.19 -2.13
C GLY A 300 10.89 -10.17 -3.67
N THR A 301 12.06 -10.45 -4.28
CA THR A 301 12.27 -10.29 -5.72
C THR A 301 11.86 -11.54 -6.49
N VAL A 302 10.98 -11.37 -7.48
CA VAL A 302 10.59 -12.38 -8.48
C VAL A 302 10.93 -11.84 -9.87
N HIS A 303 11.16 -12.73 -10.82
CA HIS A 303 11.47 -12.34 -12.21
C HIS A 303 10.32 -11.49 -12.80
N PRO A 304 10.59 -10.38 -13.50
CA PRO A 304 9.55 -9.46 -14.00
C PRO A 304 8.45 -10.13 -14.82
N ASP A 305 8.80 -11.06 -15.72
CA ASP A 305 7.81 -11.76 -16.54
C ASP A 305 6.81 -12.58 -15.70
N LYS A 306 7.27 -13.15 -14.58
CA LYS A 306 6.43 -13.90 -13.64
C LYS A 306 5.54 -12.95 -12.82
N VAL A 307 6.05 -11.77 -12.48
CA VAL A 307 5.25 -10.72 -11.84
C VAL A 307 4.13 -10.29 -12.76
N LEU A 308 4.42 -10.03 -14.03
CA LEU A 308 3.42 -9.64 -15.02
C LEU A 308 2.36 -10.74 -15.22
N ALA A 309 2.78 -12.01 -15.37
CA ALA A 309 1.85 -13.13 -15.49
C ALA A 309 0.95 -13.28 -14.24
N ALA A 310 1.48 -13.03 -13.03
CA ALA A 310 0.69 -13.06 -11.80
C ALA A 310 -0.32 -11.90 -11.75
N LEU A 311 0.05 -10.69 -12.21
CA LEU A 311 -0.88 -9.56 -12.33
C LEU A 311 -2.00 -9.88 -13.33
N GLU A 312 -1.68 -10.43 -14.48
CA GLU A 312 -2.66 -10.84 -15.49
C GLU A 312 -3.65 -11.87 -14.93
N LEU A 313 -3.15 -12.97 -14.35
CA LEU A 313 -4.00 -13.98 -13.71
C LEU A 313 -4.85 -13.42 -12.57
N THR A 314 -4.30 -12.48 -11.81
CA THR A 314 -5.07 -11.79 -10.75
C THR A 314 -6.23 -11.00 -11.34
N ALA A 315 -6.00 -10.24 -12.41
CA ALA A 315 -7.04 -9.43 -13.05
C ALA A 315 -8.13 -10.28 -13.73
N VAL A 316 -7.72 -11.32 -14.49
CA VAL A 316 -8.66 -12.06 -15.36
C VAL A 316 -9.30 -13.26 -14.67
N ALA A 317 -8.67 -13.87 -13.67
CA ALA A 317 -9.15 -15.10 -13.05
C ALA A 317 -9.50 -14.92 -11.56
N VAL A 318 -8.67 -14.21 -10.76
CA VAL A 318 -8.91 -14.10 -9.32
C VAL A 318 -9.94 -13.01 -8.99
N ALA A 319 -9.76 -11.77 -9.50
CA ALA A 319 -10.58 -10.64 -9.12
C ALA A 319 -12.07 -10.83 -9.44
N PRO A 320 -12.49 -11.34 -10.62
CA PRO A 320 -13.89 -11.55 -10.91
C PRO A 320 -14.56 -12.59 -9.99
N GLN A 321 -13.87 -13.71 -9.72
CA GLN A 321 -14.36 -14.74 -8.82
C GLN A 321 -14.44 -14.25 -7.38
N LEU A 322 -13.40 -13.55 -6.91
CA LEU A 322 -13.36 -12.96 -5.56
C LEU A 322 -14.52 -11.98 -5.37
N GLN A 323 -14.75 -11.09 -6.35
CA GLN A 323 -15.86 -10.14 -6.32
C GLN A 323 -17.21 -10.83 -6.14
N GLN A 324 -17.46 -11.92 -6.88
CA GLN A 324 -18.68 -12.70 -6.77
C GLN A 324 -18.81 -13.34 -5.38
N ARG A 325 -17.75 -13.97 -4.86
CA ARG A 325 -17.74 -14.66 -3.57
C ARG A 325 -17.91 -13.71 -2.38
N LEU A 326 -17.42 -12.48 -2.48
CA LEU A 326 -17.53 -11.48 -1.41
C LEU A 326 -18.91 -10.81 -1.34
N VAL A 327 -19.71 -10.83 -2.40
CA VAL A 327 -21.10 -10.32 -2.35
C VAL A 327 -21.92 -11.05 -1.27
N ASP A 328 -21.72 -12.36 -1.15
CA ASP A 328 -22.44 -13.21 -0.22
C ASP A 328 -21.94 -13.10 1.24
N LYS A 329 -20.73 -12.60 1.46
CA LYS A 329 -20.06 -12.51 2.78
C LYS A 329 -20.03 -11.12 3.41
N ARG A 330 -20.33 -10.07 2.64
CA ARG A 330 -20.28 -8.70 3.17
C ARG A 330 -21.32 -8.49 4.27
N PRO A 331 -20.90 -7.98 5.46
CA PRO A 331 -21.86 -7.60 6.47
C PRO A 331 -22.81 -6.55 5.89
N ALA A 332 -24.11 -6.73 6.13
CA ALA A 332 -25.12 -5.75 5.74
C ALA A 332 -24.70 -4.38 6.31
N VAL A 333 -24.57 -3.39 5.44
CA VAL A 333 -24.40 -2.01 5.89
C VAL A 333 -25.72 -1.66 6.56
N THR A 334 -25.72 -1.68 7.89
CA THR A 334 -26.87 -1.15 8.66
C THR A 334 -26.91 0.36 8.39
N PRO A 335 -28.07 0.89 7.95
CA PRO A 335 -28.22 2.29 7.57
C PRO A 335 -28.04 3.25 8.76
#